data_7e01204cb00803a1d8171604fc75dc88
#
_entry.id   7e01204cb00803a1d8171604fc75dc88
#
_cell.length_a   1.000
_cell.length_b   1.000
_cell.length_c   1.000
_cell.angle_alpha   90.00
_cell.angle_beta   90.00
_cell.angle_gamma   90.00
#
_symmetry.space_group_name_H-M   'P 1'
#
loop_
_entity.id
_entity.type
_entity.pdbx_description
1 polymer ?
#
loop_
_entity_poly.entity_id
_entity_poly.type
_entity_poly.pdbx_seq_one_letter_code
_entity_poly.pdbx_strand_id
1 'polypeptide(L)'
;MIDIGMGDWIKDYNGYLLMKFTSKYRYQQRFLDGKLFFNTSDFFARCDDVGRSDHHEGNAIVVNESEKSTSSLRYEIINGQVCLIEEDYTNNMSEYRKSNVFSYSPAENRRRKIMSFYTMYINFDNEQVSPFADNMSKEFGEYGIIILDRQEFFDRIEKALKKQNEIKKAQLGFVEYHDIKPGVNHWHPFKKDKNKFKYQNEFRITFINDNDKCFTLDLEKSLRDIAVPIQAKDINEIYFKDGNLMYPVYKKYLLKLSLIHI
;
A
#
# COMPACT_ATOMS: atom_id res chain seq x y z
N MET A 1 3.32 -15.24 -6.54
CA MET A 1 2.74 -13.99 -5.99
C MET A 1 1.55 -13.61 -6.87
N ILE A 2 0.48 -13.06 -6.33
CA ILE A 2 -0.70 -12.63 -7.11
C ILE A 2 -0.57 -11.13 -7.31
N ASP A 3 -0.56 -10.68 -8.56
CA ASP A 3 -0.63 -9.26 -8.94
C ASP A 3 -2.11 -8.84 -8.95
N ILE A 4 -2.45 -7.74 -8.28
CA ILE A 4 -3.82 -7.19 -8.20
C ILE A 4 -3.99 -6.05 -9.21
N GLY A 5 -3.18 -5.96 -10.22
CA GLY A 5 -3.37 -5.05 -11.36
C GLY A 5 -3.48 -3.55 -11.02
N MET A 6 -3.59 -2.74 -12.04
CA MET A 6 -3.83 -1.29 -11.95
C MET A 6 -5.33 -0.99 -12.02
N GLY A 7 -5.85 -0.20 -11.08
CA GLY A 7 -7.23 0.27 -11.14
C GLY A 7 -7.47 1.32 -12.23
N ASP A 8 -8.73 1.47 -12.66
CA ASP A 8 -9.16 2.39 -13.73
C ASP A 8 -8.80 3.88 -13.57
N TRP A 9 -8.34 4.28 -12.40
CA TRP A 9 -8.04 5.67 -12.06
C TRP A 9 -6.68 6.19 -12.56
N ILE A 10 -5.90 5.36 -13.26
CA ILE A 10 -4.56 5.67 -13.77
C ILE A 10 -4.55 5.83 -15.31
N LYS A 11 -5.69 6.11 -15.92
CA LYS A 11 -5.88 6.10 -17.39
C LYS A 11 -4.96 7.05 -18.16
N ASP A 12 -4.47 8.12 -17.51
CA ASP A 12 -3.63 9.12 -18.17
C ASP A 12 -2.14 8.80 -18.09
N TYR A 13 -1.75 7.66 -17.49
CA TYR A 13 -0.36 7.28 -17.28
C TYR A 13 -0.09 5.89 -17.81
N ASN A 14 1.06 5.73 -18.47
CA ASN A 14 1.50 4.47 -19.07
C ASN A 14 2.79 3.90 -18.45
N GLY A 15 3.19 4.45 -17.30
CA GLY A 15 4.32 3.97 -16.52
C GLY A 15 4.30 4.44 -15.09
N TYR A 16 5.18 3.89 -14.26
CA TYR A 16 5.35 4.32 -12.88
C TYR A 16 6.72 3.98 -12.32
N LEU A 17 7.14 4.76 -11.31
CA LEU A 17 8.27 4.45 -10.45
C LEU A 17 7.77 4.05 -9.07
N LEU A 18 8.39 3.04 -8.48
CA LEU A 18 8.20 2.70 -7.08
C LEU A 18 9.24 3.43 -6.24
N MET A 19 8.77 4.10 -5.19
CA MET A 19 9.61 4.82 -4.26
C MET A 19 9.35 4.36 -2.83
N LYS A 20 10.41 4.14 -2.06
CA LYS A 20 10.32 3.84 -0.63
C LYS A 20 10.84 5.02 0.18
N PHE A 21 10.03 5.50 1.15
CA PHE A 21 10.44 6.54 2.08
C PHE A 21 10.75 5.96 3.46
N THR A 22 11.74 6.56 4.12
CA THR A 22 12.15 6.19 5.47
C THR A 22 12.53 7.44 6.27
N SER A 23 12.28 7.42 7.57
CA SER A 23 12.58 8.54 8.46
C SER A 23 14.06 8.67 8.86
N LYS A 24 14.89 7.67 8.59
CA LYS A 24 16.31 7.66 9.01
C LYS A 24 17.19 7.10 7.90
N TYR A 25 18.35 7.73 7.70
CA TYR A 25 19.39 7.29 6.76
C TYR A 25 19.73 5.80 6.91
N ARG A 26 19.87 5.30 8.13
CA ARG A 26 20.19 3.88 8.38
C ARG A 26 19.12 2.91 7.82
N TYR A 27 17.86 3.31 7.77
CA TYR A 27 16.80 2.48 7.22
C TYR A 27 16.85 2.47 5.68
N GLN A 28 17.19 3.61 5.07
CA GLN A 28 17.47 3.69 3.64
C GLN A 28 18.61 2.73 3.26
N GLN A 29 19.73 2.76 4.02
CA GLN A 29 20.85 1.89 3.75
C GLN A 29 20.51 0.41 3.92
N ARG A 30 19.78 0.05 4.99
CA ARG A 30 19.33 -1.33 5.19
C ARG A 30 18.44 -1.83 4.05
N PHE A 31 17.55 -0.98 3.55
CA PHE A 31 16.72 -1.33 2.39
C PHE A 31 17.59 -1.56 1.14
N LEU A 32 18.53 -0.67 0.86
CA LEU A 32 19.49 -0.82 -0.25
C LEU A 32 20.36 -2.06 -0.12
N ASP A 33 20.67 -2.50 1.11
CA ASP A 33 21.38 -3.75 1.39
C ASP A 33 20.48 -5.00 1.29
N GLY A 34 19.23 -4.85 0.81
CA GLY A 34 18.30 -5.96 0.60
C GLY A 34 17.56 -6.42 1.86
N LYS A 35 17.54 -5.62 2.93
CA LYS A 35 16.81 -5.92 4.17
C LYS A 35 15.44 -5.23 4.15
N LEU A 36 14.43 -5.91 3.69
CA LEU A 36 13.08 -5.35 3.53
C LEU A 36 12.26 -5.54 4.82
N PHE A 37 11.86 -4.43 5.43
CA PHE A 37 11.10 -4.43 6.67
C PHE A 37 9.59 -4.35 6.39
N PHE A 38 8.86 -5.34 6.92
CA PHE A 38 7.40 -5.43 6.89
C PHE A 38 6.84 -5.23 8.30
N ASN A 39 5.86 -4.36 8.43
CA ASN A 39 5.12 -4.22 9.67
C ASN A 39 3.80 -5.03 9.62
N THR A 40 3.13 -5.15 10.76
CA THR A 40 1.85 -5.85 10.82
C THR A 40 0.69 -4.94 10.45
N SER A 41 -0.41 -5.50 9.93
CA SER A 41 -1.66 -4.78 9.72
C SER A 41 -2.17 -4.16 11.05
N ASP A 42 -2.05 -4.89 12.15
CA ASP A 42 -2.40 -4.44 13.50
C ASP A 42 -1.60 -3.19 13.94
N PHE A 43 -0.34 -3.06 13.54
CA PHE A 43 0.45 -1.85 13.80
C PHE A 43 -0.17 -0.64 13.11
N PHE A 44 -0.49 -0.73 11.82
CA PHE A 44 -1.05 0.39 11.06
C PHE A 44 -2.45 0.78 11.54
N ALA A 45 -3.25 -0.18 12.01
CA ALA A 45 -4.56 0.08 12.61
C ALA A 45 -4.49 0.87 13.92
N ARG A 46 -3.38 0.78 14.66
CA ARG A 46 -3.23 1.34 16.03
C ARG A 46 -2.20 2.45 16.16
N CYS A 47 -1.37 2.70 15.14
CA CYS A 47 -0.37 3.76 15.25
C CYS A 47 -1.05 5.13 15.25
N ASP A 48 -0.49 6.07 16.02
CA ASP A 48 -0.99 7.45 16.12
C ASP A 48 -0.36 8.39 15.08
N ASP A 49 0.50 7.87 14.21
CA ASP A 49 1.19 8.66 13.18
C ASP A 49 0.20 9.08 12.08
N VAL A 50 -0.01 10.38 11.91
CA VAL A 50 -0.76 10.94 10.78
C VAL A 50 -0.15 10.42 9.47
N GLY A 51 -0.98 9.95 8.55
CA GLY A 51 -0.55 9.39 7.27
C GLY A 51 -0.17 7.91 7.30
N ARG A 52 0.33 7.37 8.43
CA ARG A 52 0.57 5.92 8.59
C ARG A 52 -0.59 5.19 9.24
N SER A 53 -1.30 5.89 10.12
CA SER A 53 -2.48 5.35 10.79
C SER A 53 -3.63 5.20 9.81
N ASP A 54 -4.13 3.98 9.66
CA ASP A 54 -5.36 3.71 8.95
C ASP A 54 -6.27 2.84 9.84
N HIS A 55 -7.24 3.48 10.48
CA HIS A 55 -8.19 2.80 11.37
C HIS A 55 -9.01 1.71 10.67
N HIS A 56 -9.03 1.71 9.32
CA HIS A 56 -9.66 0.66 8.54
C HIS A 56 -8.68 -0.44 8.12
N GLU A 57 -7.38 -0.28 8.40
CA GLU A 57 -6.40 -1.34 8.17
C GLU A 57 -6.76 -2.57 9.03
N GLY A 58 -6.79 -3.73 8.39
CA GLY A 58 -7.21 -4.95 9.06
C GLY A 58 -8.72 -5.14 9.22
N ASN A 59 -9.54 -4.27 8.64
CA ASN A 59 -10.98 -4.47 8.55
C ASN A 59 -11.34 -5.32 7.33
N ALA A 60 -12.43 -6.08 7.45
CA ALA A 60 -13.04 -6.81 6.34
C ALA A 60 -14.30 -6.10 5.85
N ILE A 61 -15.01 -5.44 6.77
CA ILE A 61 -16.25 -4.71 6.47
C ILE A 61 -16.27 -3.43 7.31
N VAL A 62 -16.67 -2.32 6.69
CA VAL A 62 -16.92 -1.03 7.32
C VAL A 62 -18.36 -0.63 7.02
N VAL A 63 -19.18 -0.43 8.03
CA VAL A 63 -20.57 0.04 7.89
C VAL A 63 -20.63 1.52 8.24
N ASN A 64 -21.11 2.33 7.29
CA ASN A 64 -21.34 3.75 7.48
C ASN A 64 -22.84 4.02 7.67
N GLU A 65 -23.26 4.44 8.86
CA GLU A 65 -24.65 4.65 9.23
C GLU A 65 -25.18 6.06 8.91
N SER A 66 -24.57 6.81 8.02
CA SER A 66 -24.93 8.23 7.78
C SER A 66 -26.32 8.45 7.15
N GLU A 67 -27.02 7.39 6.75
CA GLU A 67 -28.43 7.46 6.35
C GLU A 67 -29.29 6.60 7.28
N LYS A 68 -30.51 7.09 7.58
CA LYS A 68 -31.53 6.37 8.34
C LYS A 68 -31.91 5.10 7.56
N SER A 69 -31.17 4.03 7.78
CA SER A 69 -31.58 2.71 7.29
C SER A 69 -32.61 2.13 8.25
N THR A 70 -33.75 1.72 7.72
CA THR A 70 -34.80 0.99 8.46
C THR A 70 -34.46 -0.50 8.60
N SER A 71 -33.34 -0.94 8.04
CA SER A 71 -32.86 -2.31 8.12
C SER A 71 -31.64 -2.41 9.05
N SER A 72 -31.64 -3.35 9.98
CA SER A 72 -30.46 -3.73 10.73
C SER A 72 -29.78 -4.92 10.04
N LEU A 73 -28.46 -4.83 9.95
CA LEU A 73 -27.65 -5.93 9.43
C LEU A 73 -27.18 -6.79 10.60
N ARG A 74 -27.61 -8.04 10.65
CA ARG A 74 -27.15 -9.05 11.60
C ARG A 74 -26.15 -9.96 10.91
N TYR A 75 -25.09 -10.29 11.62
CA TYR A 75 -24.08 -11.21 11.13
C TYR A 75 -24.14 -12.50 11.91
N GLU A 76 -24.18 -13.61 11.19
CA GLU A 76 -24.05 -14.92 11.77
C GLU A 76 -22.84 -15.65 11.17
N ILE A 77 -22.17 -16.42 12.00
CA ILE A 77 -21.09 -17.31 11.52
C ILE A 77 -21.77 -18.65 11.19
N ILE A 78 -21.95 -18.89 9.90
CA ILE A 78 -22.51 -20.15 9.39
C ILE A 78 -21.36 -20.93 8.74
N ASN A 79 -21.06 -22.11 9.27
CA ASN A 79 -19.96 -22.96 8.77
C ASN A 79 -18.59 -22.28 8.69
N GLY A 80 -18.28 -21.36 9.65
CA GLY A 80 -17.00 -20.63 9.68
C GLY A 80 -16.91 -19.46 8.70
N GLN A 81 -17.98 -19.14 7.98
CA GLN A 81 -18.10 -17.97 7.13
C GLN A 81 -19.01 -16.93 7.77
N VAL A 82 -18.59 -15.65 7.68
CA VAL A 82 -19.44 -14.54 8.13
C VAL A 82 -20.50 -14.30 7.06
N CYS A 83 -21.76 -14.61 7.40
CA CYS A 83 -22.92 -14.35 6.56
C CYS A 83 -23.62 -13.08 7.03
N LEU A 84 -23.95 -12.20 6.10
CA LEU A 84 -24.73 -11.00 6.34
C LEU A 84 -26.21 -11.39 6.25
N ILE A 85 -26.98 -11.16 7.33
CA ILE A 85 -28.42 -11.33 7.35
C ILE A 85 -29.05 -9.95 7.47
N GLU A 86 -29.82 -9.56 6.48
CA GLU A 86 -30.59 -8.32 6.50
C GLU A 86 -31.90 -8.57 7.23
N GLU A 87 -32.10 -7.93 8.38
CA GLU A 87 -33.36 -7.97 9.13
C GLU A 87 -34.06 -6.63 9.01
N ASP A 88 -35.27 -6.62 8.53
CA ASP A 88 -36.12 -5.43 8.42
C ASP A 88 -36.87 -5.20 9.76
N TYR A 89 -36.45 -4.17 10.51
CA TYR A 89 -37.09 -3.78 11.76
C TYR A 89 -37.92 -2.52 11.58
N THR A 90 -39.13 -2.67 11.18
CA THR A 90 -40.07 -1.54 11.09
C THR A 90 -40.65 -1.09 12.43
N ASN A 91 -40.43 -1.80 13.53
CA ASN A 91 -40.99 -1.49 14.83
C ASN A 91 -40.03 -1.74 15.98
N ASN A 92 -39.21 -0.77 16.32
CA ASN A 92 -38.65 -0.42 17.64
C ASN A 92 -37.28 0.23 17.49
N MET A 93 -37.28 1.51 17.19
CA MET A 93 -36.08 2.33 17.25
C MET A 93 -35.88 2.89 18.66
N SER A 94 -35.04 2.26 19.45
CA SER A 94 -34.30 2.95 20.50
C SER A 94 -32.92 2.33 20.68
N GLU A 95 -31.89 3.14 20.39
CA GLU A 95 -30.55 3.06 20.98
C GLU A 95 -29.66 1.87 20.61
N TYR A 96 -29.21 1.74 19.35
CA TYR A 96 -27.88 1.14 19.11
C TYR A 96 -27.15 1.89 17.97
N ARG A 97 -26.59 3.05 18.28
CA ARG A 97 -25.54 3.68 17.46
C ARG A 97 -24.22 2.98 17.77
N LYS A 98 -23.89 1.90 17.08
CA LYS A 98 -22.53 1.39 17.03
C LYS A 98 -22.09 1.38 15.58
N SER A 99 -20.98 2.06 15.29
CA SER A 99 -20.27 1.89 14.04
C SER A 99 -19.84 0.41 13.96
N ASN A 100 -20.52 -0.38 13.15
CA ASN A 100 -20.24 -1.79 13.00
C ASN A 100 -19.04 -1.95 12.06
N VAL A 101 -17.86 -2.06 12.63
CA VAL A 101 -16.63 -2.41 11.92
C VAL A 101 -16.33 -3.86 12.23
N PHE A 102 -16.25 -4.70 11.18
CA PHE A 102 -15.85 -6.09 11.32
C PHE A 102 -14.39 -6.21 10.86
N SER A 103 -13.53 -6.44 11.80
CA SER A 103 -12.10 -6.64 11.56
C SER A 103 -11.80 -8.12 11.37
N TYR A 104 -10.75 -8.42 10.62
CA TYR A 104 -10.09 -9.72 10.75
C TYR A 104 -9.69 -9.94 12.21
N SER A 105 -9.55 -11.19 12.61
CA SER A 105 -9.17 -11.47 14.00
C SER A 105 -7.87 -10.73 14.36
N PRO A 106 -7.69 -10.29 15.62
CA PRO A 106 -6.43 -9.64 16.03
C PRO A 106 -5.19 -10.51 15.75
N ALA A 107 -5.32 -11.82 15.82
CA ALA A 107 -4.26 -12.76 15.48
C ALA A 107 -3.93 -12.71 13.98
N GLU A 108 -4.93 -12.68 13.10
CA GLU A 108 -4.73 -12.58 11.66
C GLU A 108 -4.10 -11.24 11.29
N ASN A 109 -4.54 -10.12 11.88
CA ASN A 109 -3.98 -8.79 11.64
C ASN A 109 -2.51 -8.70 12.09
N ARG A 110 -2.11 -9.36 13.16
CA ARG A 110 -0.69 -9.45 13.55
C ARG A 110 0.13 -10.33 12.61
N ARG A 111 -0.46 -11.37 12.04
CA ARG A 111 0.21 -12.25 11.08
C ARG A 111 0.31 -11.64 9.68
N ARG A 112 -0.58 -10.74 9.29
CA ARG A 112 -0.50 -10.03 8.01
C ARG A 112 0.62 -9.01 8.03
N LYS A 113 1.57 -9.15 7.11
CA LYS A 113 2.72 -8.26 6.94
C LYS A 113 2.48 -7.36 5.75
N ILE A 114 2.81 -6.09 5.90
CA ILE A 114 2.59 -5.06 4.88
C ILE A 114 3.87 -4.24 4.73
N MET A 115 4.25 -4.01 3.49
CA MET A 115 5.23 -3.00 3.10
C MET A 115 4.66 -2.18 1.97
N SER A 116 4.67 -0.86 2.15
CA SER A 116 4.11 0.11 1.21
C SER A 116 5.19 0.90 0.50
N PHE A 117 4.90 1.24 -0.74
CA PHE A 117 5.68 2.13 -1.60
C PHE A 117 4.80 3.29 -2.05
N TYR A 118 5.40 4.43 -2.27
CA TYR A 118 4.79 5.51 -3.04
C TYR A 118 4.97 5.22 -4.53
N THR A 119 3.96 5.53 -5.33
CA THR A 119 4.00 5.39 -6.78
C THR A 119 3.99 6.77 -7.42
N MET A 120 5.05 7.11 -8.14
CA MET A 120 5.07 8.24 -9.05
C MET A 120 4.65 7.75 -10.43
N TYR A 121 3.52 8.25 -10.93
CA TYR A 121 3.03 7.89 -12.25
C TYR A 121 3.72 8.68 -13.34
N ILE A 122 3.89 8.05 -14.50
CA ILE A 122 4.62 8.58 -15.63
C ILE A 122 3.74 8.46 -16.87
N ASN A 123 3.64 9.56 -17.64
CA ASN A 123 3.11 9.53 -18.99
C ASN A 123 4.27 9.75 -19.95
N PHE A 124 4.71 8.69 -20.64
CA PHE A 124 5.82 8.76 -21.59
C PHE A 124 5.44 9.48 -22.87
N ASP A 125 4.16 9.42 -23.27
CA ASP A 125 3.69 10.04 -24.52
C ASP A 125 3.68 11.57 -24.42
N ASN A 126 3.34 12.08 -23.22
CA ASN A 126 3.26 13.52 -22.93
C ASN A 126 4.48 14.02 -22.12
N GLU A 127 5.46 13.19 -21.87
CA GLU A 127 6.65 13.49 -21.05
C GLU A 127 6.30 14.12 -19.69
N GLN A 128 5.33 13.55 -18.99
CA GLN A 128 4.83 14.06 -17.72
C GLN A 128 5.04 13.08 -16.57
N VAL A 129 5.28 13.63 -15.38
CA VAL A 129 5.28 12.88 -14.12
C VAL A 129 4.18 13.41 -13.21
N SER A 130 3.57 12.53 -12.42
CA SER A 130 2.61 12.95 -11.41
C SER A 130 3.29 13.77 -10.32
N PRO A 131 2.64 14.83 -9.79
CA PRO A 131 3.22 15.63 -8.71
C PRO A 131 3.41 14.79 -7.45
N PHE A 132 4.51 15.06 -6.74
CA PHE A 132 4.76 14.51 -5.42
C PHE A 132 4.01 15.33 -4.38
N ALA A 133 3.25 14.69 -3.51
CA ALA A 133 2.49 15.39 -2.48
C ALA A 133 3.42 15.92 -1.37
N ASP A 134 3.28 17.20 -1.02
CA ASP A 134 4.16 17.92 -0.07
C ASP A 134 4.20 17.31 1.34
N ASN A 135 3.10 16.65 1.77
CA ASN A 135 3.03 16.03 3.08
C ASN A 135 3.75 14.67 3.14
N MET A 136 4.06 14.04 2.02
CA MET A 136 4.71 12.72 1.99
C MET A 136 6.05 12.69 2.73
N SER A 137 6.90 13.70 2.55
CA SER A 137 8.19 13.78 3.25
C SER A 137 8.04 13.97 4.75
N LYS A 138 7.02 14.73 5.19
CA LYS A 138 6.72 14.97 6.61
C LYS A 138 6.22 13.71 7.31
N GLU A 139 5.38 12.92 6.63
CA GLU A 139 4.72 11.75 7.20
C GLU A 139 5.57 10.48 7.10
N PHE A 140 6.32 10.30 6.00
CA PHE A 140 7.03 9.04 5.72
C PHE A 140 8.56 9.18 5.83
N GLY A 141 9.08 10.41 5.85
CA GLY A 141 10.48 10.73 6.07
C GLY A 141 11.22 11.26 4.84
N GLU A 142 12.40 11.78 5.10
CA GLU A 142 13.21 12.53 4.13
C GLU A 142 14.08 11.65 3.22
N TYR A 143 14.31 10.40 3.61
CA TYR A 143 15.20 9.48 2.90
C TYR A 143 14.40 8.58 1.97
N GLY A 144 14.50 8.84 0.67
CA GLY A 144 13.81 8.07 -0.37
C GLY A 144 14.73 7.08 -1.06
N ILE A 145 14.12 6.10 -1.71
CA ILE A 145 14.77 5.15 -2.62
C ILE A 145 13.87 5.03 -3.84
N ILE A 146 14.43 5.16 -5.05
CA ILE A 146 13.75 4.85 -6.31
C ILE A 146 14.19 3.45 -6.77
N ILE A 147 13.23 2.59 -7.07
CA ILE A 147 13.47 1.30 -7.73
C ILE A 147 13.53 1.53 -9.24
N LEU A 148 14.68 1.27 -9.85
CA LEU A 148 14.93 1.46 -11.28
C LEU A 148 14.51 0.25 -12.11
N ASP A 149 14.80 -0.95 -11.61
CA ASP A 149 14.40 -2.21 -12.24
C ASP A 149 13.38 -2.92 -11.35
N ARG A 150 12.10 -2.74 -11.70
CA ARG A 150 10.98 -3.31 -10.94
C ARG A 150 10.88 -4.81 -11.09
N GLN A 151 11.16 -5.31 -12.31
CA GLN A 151 11.06 -6.74 -12.57
C GLN A 151 12.09 -7.50 -11.74
N GLU A 152 13.35 -7.10 -11.80
CA GLU A 152 14.42 -7.71 -11.00
C GLU A 152 14.14 -7.54 -9.49
N PHE A 153 13.57 -6.41 -9.07
CA PHE A 153 13.16 -6.19 -7.68
C PHE A 153 12.12 -7.22 -7.21
N PHE A 154 11.05 -7.42 -8.00
CA PHE A 154 10.03 -8.38 -7.65
C PHE A 154 10.52 -9.83 -7.74
N ASP A 155 11.38 -10.14 -8.69
CA ASP A 155 12.00 -11.47 -8.83
C ASP A 155 12.85 -11.82 -7.60
N ARG A 156 13.64 -10.86 -7.07
CA ARG A 156 14.40 -11.04 -5.82
C ARG A 156 13.48 -11.26 -4.63
N ILE A 157 12.38 -10.51 -4.52
CA ILE A 157 11.38 -10.68 -3.46
C ILE A 157 10.74 -12.05 -3.57
N GLU A 158 10.25 -12.43 -4.74
CA GLU A 158 9.59 -13.72 -4.94
C GLU A 158 10.51 -14.89 -4.59
N LYS A 159 11.78 -14.82 -5.03
CA LYS A 159 12.80 -15.81 -4.69
C LYS A 159 13.02 -15.90 -3.17
N ALA A 160 13.11 -14.76 -2.49
CA ALA A 160 13.29 -14.73 -1.04
C ALA A 160 12.06 -15.26 -0.29
N LEU A 161 10.85 -14.90 -0.73
CA LEU A 161 9.59 -15.38 -0.13
C LEU A 161 9.42 -16.89 -0.29
N LYS A 162 9.78 -17.46 -1.46
CA LYS A 162 9.70 -18.91 -1.71
C LYS A 162 10.60 -19.74 -0.78
N LYS A 163 11.64 -19.16 -0.21
CA LYS A 163 12.53 -19.81 0.78
C LYS A 163 11.96 -19.83 2.20
N GLN A 164 10.91 -19.08 2.46
CA GLN A 164 10.29 -18.95 3.77
C GLN A 164 9.06 -19.85 3.86
N ASN A 165 9.18 -21.02 4.49
CA ASN A 165 8.08 -21.98 4.62
C ASN A 165 6.88 -21.44 5.40
N GLU A 166 7.09 -20.42 6.25
CA GLU A 166 6.07 -19.79 7.09
C GLU A 166 5.22 -18.76 6.36
N ILE A 167 5.59 -18.40 5.12
CA ILE A 167 4.91 -17.35 4.37
C ILE A 167 3.82 -17.94 3.49
N LYS A 168 2.63 -17.37 3.61
CA LYS A 168 1.42 -17.76 2.87
C LYS A 168 0.77 -16.52 2.25
N LYS A 169 0.02 -16.71 1.17
CA LYS A 169 -0.84 -15.69 0.54
C LYS A 169 -0.09 -14.39 0.22
N ALA A 170 1.10 -14.49 -0.37
CA ALA A 170 1.83 -13.31 -0.82
C ALA A 170 1.10 -12.65 -2.01
N GLN A 171 0.86 -11.35 -1.89
CA GLN A 171 0.13 -10.52 -2.86
C GLN A 171 0.87 -9.19 -3.03
N LEU A 172 0.79 -8.61 -4.21
CA LEU A 172 1.25 -7.25 -4.49
C LEU A 172 0.25 -6.53 -5.38
N GLY A 173 0.22 -5.22 -5.32
CA GLY A 173 -0.66 -4.43 -6.16
C GLY A 173 -0.82 -2.98 -5.68
N PHE A 174 -1.54 -2.21 -6.48
CA PHE A 174 -1.90 -0.84 -6.15
C PHE A 174 -3.02 -0.81 -5.12
N VAL A 175 -2.99 0.22 -4.27
CA VAL A 175 -4.07 0.48 -3.34
C VAL A 175 -5.19 1.21 -4.09
N GLU A 176 -6.40 0.68 -3.97
CA GLU A 176 -7.61 1.29 -4.47
C GLU A 176 -8.17 2.29 -3.46
N TYR A 177 -8.49 3.49 -3.93
CA TYR A 177 -9.03 4.56 -3.09
C TYR A 177 -10.52 4.72 -3.33
N HIS A 178 -11.31 4.44 -2.32
CA HIS A 178 -12.77 4.48 -2.37
C HIS A 178 -13.36 5.49 -1.40
N ASP A 179 -14.46 6.11 -1.79
CA ASP A 179 -15.30 6.84 -0.86
C ASP A 179 -16.03 5.83 0.03
N ILE A 180 -16.05 6.07 1.35
CA ILE A 180 -16.86 5.28 2.28
C ILE A 180 -18.29 5.71 2.09
N LYS A 181 -19.07 4.90 1.39
CA LYS A 181 -20.49 5.15 1.11
C LYS A 181 -21.36 4.78 2.33
N PRO A 182 -22.57 5.37 2.46
CA PRO A 182 -23.57 4.85 3.39
C PRO A 182 -23.82 3.36 3.15
N GLY A 183 -24.03 2.62 4.24
CA GLY A 183 -24.23 1.18 4.20
C GLY A 183 -22.95 0.36 4.30
N VAL A 184 -22.95 -0.83 3.75
CA VAL A 184 -21.88 -1.83 3.90
C VAL A 184 -20.78 -1.60 2.89
N ASN A 185 -19.54 -1.45 3.38
CA ASN A 185 -18.35 -1.32 2.55
C ASN A 185 -17.44 -2.52 2.80
N HIS A 186 -17.23 -3.36 1.79
CA HIS A 186 -16.23 -4.42 1.87
C HIS A 186 -14.82 -3.84 1.81
N TRP A 187 -13.95 -4.29 2.71
CA TRP A 187 -12.60 -3.79 2.89
C TRP A 187 -11.56 -4.90 2.78
N HIS A 188 -10.38 -4.59 2.30
CA HIS A 188 -9.26 -5.53 2.19
C HIS A 188 -7.91 -4.76 2.23
N PRO A 189 -6.75 -5.42 2.36
CA PRO A 189 -5.46 -4.76 2.53
C PRO A 189 -5.01 -3.82 1.40
N PHE A 190 -5.67 -3.85 0.24
CA PHE A 190 -5.41 -2.96 -0.90
C PHE A 190 -6.49 -1.90 -1.08
N LYS A 191 -7.25 -1.57 -0.03
CA LYS A 191 -8.32 -0.59 -0.08
C LYS A 191 -8.15 0.46 1.01
N LYS A 192 -8.28 1.74 0.65
CA LYS A 192 -8.17 2.88 1.56
C LYS A 192 -9.26 3.91 1.32
N ASP A 193 -9.54 4.72 2.35
CA ASP A 193 -10.39 5.90 2.27
C ASP A 193 -9.75 6.93 1.34
N LYS A 194 -10.44 7.24 0.25
CA LYS A 194 -10.01 8.18 -0.79
C LYS A 194 -9.76 9.58 -0.23
N ASN A 195 -10.64 10.05 0.65
CA ASN A 195 -10.59 11.41 1.17
C ASN A 195 -9.38 11.65 2.08
N LYS A 196 -8.89 10.57 2.72
CA LYS A 196 -7.77 10.64 3.65
C LYS A 196 -6.44 10.29 3.03
N PHE A 197 -6.40 9.32 2.12
CA PHE A 197 -5.16 8.65 1.75
C PHE A 197 -4.81 8.67 0.26
N LYS A 198 -5.66 9.22 -0.63
CA LYS A 198 -5.42 9.20 -2.08
C LYS A 198 -4.08 9.81 -2.50
N TYR A 199 -3.59 10.82 -1.77
CA TYR A 199 -2.31 11.46 -2.04
C TYR A 199 -1.09 10.53 -1.89
N GLN A 200 -1.26 9.38 -1.19
CA GLN A 200 -0.19 8.43 -0.95
C GLN A 200 0.17 7.61 -2.20
N ASN A 201 -0.71 7.52 -3.20
CA ASN A 201 -0.48 6.76 -4.43
C ASN A 201 0.22 5.41 -4.15
N GLU A 202 -0.38 4.62 -3.27
CA GLU A 202 0.33 3.52 -2.62
C GLU A 202 0.32 2.24 -3.46
N PHE A 203 1.48 1.60 -3.52
CA PHE A 203 1.62 0.21 -3.95
C PHE A 203 2.04 -0.63 -2.74
N ARG A 204 1.46 -1.80 -2.57
CA ARG A 204 1.69 -2.68 -1.44
C ARG A 204 2.24 -4.04 -1.83
N ILE A 205 3.06 -4.58 -0.92
CA ILE A 205 3.40 -6.00 -0.87
C ILE A 205 2.89 -6.51 0.47
N THR A 206 2.08 -7.57 0.45
CA THR A 206 1.51 -8.17 1.65
C THR A 206 1.69 -9.69 1.64
N PHE A 207 1.78 -10.28 2.82
CA PHE A 207 1.74 -11.73 3.01
C PHE A 207 1.29 -12.08 4.43
N ILE A 208 0.89 -13.32 4.62
CA ILE A 208 0.63 -13.89 5.95
C ILE A 208 1.88 -14.66 6.40
N ASN A 209 2.35 -14.38 7.62
CA ASN A 209 3.42 -15.11 8.26
C ASN A 209 2.92 -15.64 9.60
N ASP A 210 3.29 -16.86 9.98
CA ASP A 210 2.82 -17.48 11.22
C ASP A 210 3.34 -16.75 12.48
N ASN A 211 4.39 -15.94 12.35
CA ASN A 211 4.86 -15.04 13.39
C ASN A 211 4.00 -13.76 13.46
N ASP A 212 3.60 -13.34 14.66
CA ASP A 212 2.77 -12.15 14.91
C ASP A 212 3.56 -10.84 15.08
N LYS A 213 4.91 -10.87 14.97
CA LYS A 213 5.79 -9.69 15.03
C LYS A 213 6.07 -9.12 13.64
N CYS A 214 6.63 -7.92 13.60
CA CYS A 214 7.20 -7.38 12.36
C CYS A 214 8.22 -8.36 11.75
N PHE A 215 8.43 -8.27 10.45
CA PHE A 215 9.24 -9.22 9.70
C PHE A 215 10.28 -8.49 8.84
N THR A 216 11.50 -9.00 8.78
CA THR A 216 12.51 -8.54 7.83
C THR A 216 12.80 -9.64 6.82
N LEU A 217 12.48 -9.39 5.56
CA LEU A 217 12.85 -10.26 4.45
C LEU A 217 14.27 -9.91 3.97
N ASP A 218 15.12 -10.91 3.91
CA ASP A 218 16.49 -10.79 3.40
C ASP A 218 16.54 -11.24 1.93
N LEU A 219 16.92 -10.34 1.03
CA LEU A 219 16.97 -10.60 -0.41
C LEU A 219 18.27 -11.25 -0.86
N GLU A 220 19.14 -11.78 -0.03
CA GLU A 220 20.41 -12.38 -0.43
C GLU A 220 21.33 -11.50 -1.30
N LYS A 221 20.76 -10.60 -2.08
CA LYS A 221 21.44 -9.66 -2.97
C LYS A 221 21.03 -8.23 -2.64
N SER A 222 22.02 -7.34 -2.57
CA SER A 222 21.80 -5.90 -2.42
C SER A 222 20.93 -5.33 -3.55
N LEU A 223 20.17 -4.27 -3.26
CA LEU A 223 19.39 -3.53 -4.25
C LEU A 223 20.17 -2.39 -4.91
N ARG A 224 21.45 -2.17 -4.55
CA ARG A 224 22.25 -1.03 -5.00
C ARG A 224 22.53 -1.01 -6.50
N ASP A 225 22.36 -2.14 -7.17
CA ASP A 225 22.47 -2.28 -8.62
C ASP A 225 21.19 -1.91 -9.37
N ILE A 226 20.04 -1.93 -8.69
CA ILE A 226 18.71 -1.68 -9.28
C ILE A 226 17.91 -0.56 -8.60
N ALA A 227 18.48 0.10 -7.59
CA ALA A 227 17.82 1.17 -6.86
C ALA A 227 18.80 2.29 -6.50
N VAL A 228 18.29 3.51 -6.42
CA VAL A 228 19.08 4.70 -6.07
C VAL A 228 18.50 5.41 -4.86
N PRO A 229 19.36 5.86 -3.92
CA PRO A 229 18.93 6.71 -2.82
C PRO A 229 18.60 8.12 -3.33
N ILE A 230 17.58 8.73 -2.75
CA ILE A 230 17.19 10.12 -3.04
C ILE A 230 16.83 10.85 -1.75
N GLN A 231 16.75 12.17 -1.82
CA GLN A 231 16.12 12.99 -0.78
C GLN A 231 14.69 13.33 -1.21
N ALA A 232 13.73 13.26 -0.30
CA ALA A 232 12.32 13.54 -0.62
C ALA A 232 12.11 14.94 -1.22
N LYS A 233 12.89 15.94 -0.76
CA LYS A 233 12.85 17.32 -1.28
C LYS A 233 13.22 17.45 -2.77
N ASP A 234 14.00 16.49 -3.29
CA ASP A 234 14.53 16.55 -4.66
C ASP A 234 13.60 15.81 -5.67
N ILE A 235 12.49 15.22 -5.20
CA ILE A 235 11.62 14.42 -6.06
C ILE A 235 10.92 15.26 -7.12
N ASN A 236 10.48 16.46 -6.76
CA ASN A 236 9.86 17.37 -7.72
C ASN A 236 10.82 17.92 -8.79
N GLU A 237 12.12 17.62 -8.66
CA GLU A 237 13.12 17.91 -9.68
C GLU A 237 13.27 16.81 -10.73
N ILE A 238 12.53 15.71 -10.60
CA ILE A 238 12.48 14.65 -11.63
C ILE A 238 11.72 15.21 -12.83
N TYR A 239 12.33 15.15 -14.02
CA TYR A 239 11.76 15.67 -15.25
C TYR A 239 12.14 14.81 -16.46
N PHE A 240 11.44 15.02 -17.58
CA PHE A 240 11.81 14.43 -18.86
C PHE A 240 12.80 15.31 -19.64
N LYS A 241 13.73 14.65 -20.33
CA LYS A 241 14.60 15.27 -21.33
C LYS A 241 14.89 14.28 -22.43
N ASP A 242 14.58 14.63 -23.66
CA ASP A 242 14.82 13.82 -24.85
C ASP A 242 14.27 12.37 -24.68
N GLY A 243 13.03 12.25 -24.21
CA GLY A 243 12.38 10.96 -23.97
C GLY A 243 12.92 10.15 -22.78
N ASN A 244 13.88 10.72 -22.03
CA ASN A 244 14.47 10.05 -20.86
C ASN A 244 14.04 10.74 -19.57
N LEU A 245 13.73 9.94 -18.56
CA LEU A 245 13.48 10.45 -17.23
C LEU A 245 14.81 10.81 -16.55
N MET A 246 14.92 12.07 -16.14
CA MET A 246 16.12 12.63 -15.54
C MET A 246 15.92 12.91 -14.07
N TYR A 247 16.96 12.60 -13.28
CA TYR A 247 17.05 13.00 -11.90
C TYR A 247 18.28 13.90 -11.67
N PRO A 248 18.09 15.16 -11.27
CA PRO A 248 19.15 16.20 -11.34
C PRO A 248 20.38 15.92 -10.48
N VAL A 249 20.18 15.32 -9.29
CA VAL A 249 21.27 15.10 -8.33
C VAL A 249 22.34 14.14 -8.88
N TYR A 250 21.92 13.23 -9.76
CA TYR A 250 22.81 12.25 -10.40
C TYR A 250 22.95 12.57 -11.90
N LYS A 251 23.53 13.72 -12.26
CA LYS A 251 23.78 14.16 -13.65
C LYS A 251 24.40 13.08 -14.58
N LYS A 252 24.75 11.92 -14.06
CA LYS A 252 25.39 10.81 -14.77
C LYS A 252 24.47 9.60 -15.05
N TYR A 253 23.27 9.53 -14.48
CA TYR A 253 22.40 8.37 -14.67
C TYR A 253 21.19 8.73 -15.52
N LEU A 254 21.36 8.60 -16.84
CA LEU A 254 20.24 8.43 -17.75
C LEU A 254 19.54 7.14 -17.38
N LEU A 255 18.36 7.25 -16.76
CA LEU A 255 17.44 6.13 -16.66
C LEU A 255 16.91 5.85 -18.07
N LYS A 256 17.59 5.00 -18.83
CA LYS A 256 16.93 4.30 -19.92
C LYS A 256 15.96 3.34 -19.23
N LEU A 257 14.77 3.82 -18.98
CA LEU A 257 13.66 2.93 -18.69
C LEU A 257 13.45 2.14 -19.98
N SER A 258 13.98 0.90 -20.01
CA SER A 258 13.53 -0.05 -21.00
C SER A 258 12.02 -0.05 -20.87
N LEU A 259 11.32 0.26 -21.95
CA LEU A 259 9.87 0.21 -22.08
C LEU A 259 9.41 -1.18 -21.64
N ILE A 260 9.15 -1.34 -20.35
CA ILE A 260 8.39 -2.46 -19.87
C ILE A 260 6.95 -2.03 -20.12
N HIS A 261 6.45 -2.42 -21.29
CA HIS A 261 5.03 -2.36 -21.57
C HIS A 261 4.31 -3.12 -20.45
N ILE A 262 3.35 -2.45 -19.83
CA ILE A 262 2.38 -3.03 -18.89
C ILE A 262 1.52 -4.01 -19.67
#